data_a65461083550a993cc359d42a4cc86e1
#
_entry.id   a65461083550a993cc359d42a4cc86e1
#
_cell.length_a   1.000
_cell.length_b   1.000
_cell.length_c   1.000
_cell.angle_alpha   90.00
_cell.angle_beta   90.00
_cell.angle_gamma   90.00
#
_symmetry.space_group_name_H-M   'P 1'
#
loop_
_entity.id
_entity.type
_entity.pdbx_description
1 polymer ?
#
loop_
_entity_poly.entity_id
_entity_poly.type
_entity_poly.pdbx_seq_one_letter_code
_entity_poly.pdbx_strand_id
1 'polypeptide(L)'
;MIEAIKFALRYDPSPNPRVGAVLVDKNNKIKKITAHKEKGKDHAEYNLFKNSDITENDTLYITLEPCFHDDTSPSCAIAVLETNVQNIVVGDIDRDERTNGKGIELLKNNNLNVSIENGVNDFLNPGYKIKNDKPYLIGKVATSGDHIIYNEKKKYITNKDSLEITHYLRATVDSVIIGKNTLKIDKPKLNVRLDYEYKNPQPVVLW
;
A
#
# COMPACT_ATOMS: atom_id res chain seq x y z
N MET A 1 -0.92 -3.31 9.89
CA MET A 1 -0.95 -2.56 8.63
C MET A 1 0.39 -2.55 7.87
N ILE A 2 1.52 -2.20 8.45
CA ILE A 2 2.83 -2.10 7.76
C ILE A 2 3.20 -3.38 6.98
N GLU A 3 3.00 -4.55 7.53
CA GLU A 3 3.29 -5.81 6.85
C GLU A 3 2.36 -6.05 5.64
N ALA A 4 1.11 -5.60 5.70
CA ALA A 4 0.19 -5.65 4.56
C ALA A 4 0.69 -4.75 3.42
N ILE A 5 1.15 -3.54 3.72
CA ILE A 5 1.75 -2.60 2.76
C ILE A 5 3.00 -3.22 2.10
N LYS A 6 3.96 -3.69 2.92
CA LYS A 6 5.20 -4.32 2.43
C LYS A 6 4.92 -5.50 1.51
N PHE A 7 3.94 -6.32 1.86
CA PHE A 7 3.59 -7.49 1.06
C PHE A 7 2.90 -7.11 -0.26
N ALA A 8 1.99 -6.12 -0.24
CA ALA A 8 1.33 -5.62 -1.45
C ALA A 8 2.32 -5.04 -2.46
N LEU A 9 3.36 -4.35 -2.00
CA LEU A 9 4.39 -3.75 -2.85
C LEU A 9 5.19 -4.76 -3.69
N ARG A 10 5.15 -6.04 -3.34
CA ARG A 10 5.82 -7.12 -4.10
C ARG A 10 5.14 -7.42 -5.44
N TYR A 11 3.92 -6.91 -5.65
CA TYR A 11 3.09 -7.22 -6.81
C TYR A 11 2.67 -5.95 -7.56
N ASP A 12 2.39 -6.11 -8.86
CA ASP A 12 1.90 -5.03 -9.72
C ASP A 12 0.59 -5.45 -10.42
N PRO A 13 -0.56 -5.29 -9.74
CA PRO A 13 -1.86 -5.67 -10.29
C PRO A 13 -2.44 -4.63 -11.26
N SER A 14 -1.65 -3.68 -11.73
CA SER A 14 -2.13 -2.57 -12.57
C SER A 14 -3.06 -3.03 -13.70
N PRO A 15 -4.14 -2.30 -13.99
CA PRO A 15 -4.55 -0.99 -13.47
C PRO A 15 -5.30 -1.04 -12.12
N ASN A 16 -5.48 -2.22 -11.52
CA ASN A 16 -6.07 -2.37 -10.20
C ASN A 16 -5.12 -1.81 -9.12
N PRO A 17 -5.65 -1.34 -7.97
CA PRO A 17 -4.80 -0.90 -6.87
C PRO A 17 -4.05 -2.08 -6.25
N ARG A 18 -2.87 -1.79 -5.71
CA ARG A 18 -2.18 -2.72 -4.81
C ARG A 18 -2.96 -2.81 -3.50
N VAL A 19 -3.37 -4.01 -3.15
CA VAL A 19 -4.07 -4.28 -1.89
C VAL A 19 -3.36 -5.42 -1.19
N GLY A 20 -3.08 -5.23 0.09
CA GLY A 20 -2.54 -6.25 0.98
C GLY A 20 -3.49 -6.52 2.13
N ALA A 21 -3.53 -7.77 2.59
CA ALA A 21 -4.33 -8.19 3.73
C ALA A 21 -3.51 -9.06 4.68
N VAL A 22 -3.68 -8.85 5.98
CA VAL A 22 -3.02 -9.59 7.05
C VAL A 22 -4.05 -10.01 8.09
N LEU A 23 -4.03 -11.28 8.45
CA LEU A 23 -4.78 -11.82 9.59
C LEU A 23 -3.84 -12.02 10.77
N VAL A 24 -4.18 -11.46 11.91
CA VAL A 24 -3.44 -11.65 13.17
C VAL A 24 -4.33 -12.26 14.24
N ASP A 25 -3.73 -13.07 15.10
CA ASP A 25 -4.43 -13.64 16.25
C ASP A 25 -4.53 -12.62 17.41
N LYS A 26 -5.22 -13.02 18.48
CA LYS A 26 -5.36 -12.21 19.72
C LYS A 26 -4.04 -11.80 20.39
N ASN A 27 -2.93 -12.44 20.05
CA ASN A 27 -1.59 -12.14 20.57
C ASN A 27 -0.77 -11.27 19.59
N ASN A 28 -1.41 -10.69 18.56
CA ASN A 28 -0.78 -9.95 17.47
C ASN A 28 0.21 -10.78 16.63
N LYS A 29 0.11 -12.10 16.63
CA LYS A 29 0.91 -12.97 15.78
C LYS A 29 0.24 -13.09 14.41
N ILE A 30 1.01 -12.89 13.33
CA ILE A 30 0.52 -13.06 11.96
C ILE A 30 0.18 -14.53 11.71
N LYS A 31 -1.08 -14.81 11.36
CA LYS A 31 -1.58 -16.11 10.91
C LYS A 31 -1.40 -16.27 9.42
N LYS A 32 -1.71 -15.21 8.66
CA LYS A 32 -1.59 -15.22 7.20
C LYS A 32 -1.39 -13.81 6.66
N ILE A 33 -0.67 -13.71 5.54
CA ILE A 33 -0.46 -12.48 4.80
C ILE A 33 -0.67 -12.74 3.31
N THR A 34 -1.36 -11.85 2.62
CA THR A 34 -1.72 -11.97 1.20
C THR A 34 -1.73 -10.62 0.51
N ALA A 35 -1.85 -10.66 -0.82
CA ALA A 35 -2.05 -9.47 -1.64
C ALA A 35 -2.88 -9.78 -2.89
N HIS A 36 -3.44 -8.73 -3.50
CA HIS A 36 -3.90 -8.78 -4.88
C HIS A 36 -2.68 -8.83 -5.80
N LYS A 37 -2.44 -9.96 -6.43
CA LYS A 37 -1.18 -10.23 -7.12
C LYS A 37 -1.16 -9.76 -8.58
N GLU A 38 -2.31 -9.89 -9.25
CA GLU A 38 -2.43 -9.69 -10.68
C GLU A 38 -3.87 -9.33 -11.04
N LYS A 39 -4.07 -8.45 -12.05
CA LYS A 39 -5.38 -8.13 -12.59
C LYS A 39 -6.15 -9.40 -13.00
N GLY A 40 -7.43 -9.48 -12.64
CA GLY A 40 -8.30 -10.60 -12.96
C GLY A 40 -8.11 -11.85 -12.09
N LYS A 41 -7.22 -11.79 -11.09
CA LYS A 41 -7.08 -12.80 -10.05
C LYS A 41 -7.78 -12.36 -8.77
N ASP A 42 -7.90 -13.27 -7.81
CA ASP A 42 -8.55 -13.00 -6.54
C ASP A 42 -7.95 -11.79 -5.83
N HIS A 43 -8.80 -11.00 -5.19
CA HIS A 43 -8.41 -9.93 -4.30
C HIS A 43 -7.67 -10.47 -3.06
N ALA A 44 -7.01 -9.56 -2.33
CA ALA A 44 -6.21 -9.92 -1.17
C ALA A 44 -7.02 -10.67 -0.11
N GLU A 45 -8.26 -10.23 0.12
CA GLU A 45 -9.20 -10.80 1.09
C GLU A 45 -9.54 -12.25 0.73
N TYR A 46 -9.94 -12.51 -0.51
CA TYR A 46 -10.24 -13.87 -0.97
C TYR A 46 -9.05 -14.81 -0.84
N ASN A 47 -7.86 -14.33 -1.22
CA ASN A 47 -6.62 -15.09 -1.04
C ASN A 47 -6.33 -15.37 0.44
N LEU A 48 -6.72 -14.44 1.33
CA LEU A 48 -6.52 -14.61 2.76
C LEU A 48 -7.47 -15.65 3.33
N PHE A 49 -8.76 -15.62 2.94
CA PHE A 49 -9.79 -16.50 3.49
C PHE A 49 -9.62 -17.97 3.08
N LYS A 50 -9.05 -18.21 1.89
CA LYS A 50 -8.76 -19.58 1.42
C LYS A 50 -7.89 -20.35 2.42
N ASN A 51 -8.41 -21.46 2.95
CA ASN A 51 -7.68 -22.34 3.88
C ASN A 51 -7.15 -21.60 5.14
N SER A 52 -7.87 -20.60 5.62
CA SER A 52 -7.57 -19.90 6.86
C SER A 52 -8.57 -20.31 7.93
N ASP A 53 -8.05 -20.65 9.10
CA ASP A 53 -8.85 -20.79 10.32
C ASP A 53 -9.01 -19.39 10.93
N ILE A 54 -10.20 -18.79 10.73
CA ILE A 54 -10.53 -17.43 11.15
C ILE A 54 -11.49 -17.50 12.34
N THR A 55 -11.11 -16.86 13.43
CA THR A 55 -11.89 -16.82 14.67
C THR A 55 -12.35 -15.38 14.98
N GLU A 56 -13.34 -15.25 15.85
CA GLU A 56 -13.85 -13.96 16.33
C GLU A 56 -12.79 -13.09 17.05
N ASN A 57 -11.72 -13.73 17.56
CA ASN A 57 -10.64 -13.07 18.27
C ASN A 57 -9.51 -12.61 17.33
N ASP A 58 -9.59 -12.91 16.04
CA ASP A 58 -8.63 -12.47 15.05
C ASP A 58 -8.93 -11.03 14.60
N THR A 59 -7.90 -10.33 14.16
CA THR A 59 -8.03 -9.00 13.55
C THR A 59 -7.56 -9.06 12.10
N LEU A 60 -8.41 -8.58 11.21
CA LEU A 60 -8.13 -8.46 9.78
C LEU A 60 -7.64 -7.04 9.47
N TYR A 61 -6.42 -6.91 8.94
CA TYR A 61 -5.88 -5.67 8.41
C TYR A 61 -5.93 -5.71 6.89
N ILE A 62 -6.52 -4.70 6.27
CA ILE A 62 -6.62 -4.55 4.81
C ILE A 62 -6.18 -3.14 4.43
N THR A 63 -5.31 -2.99 3.45
CA THR A 63 -4.75 -1.67 3.08
C THR A 63 -5.74 -0.74 2.39
N LEU A 64 -6.84 -1.27 1.85
CA LEU A 64 -7.91 -0.53 1.18
C LEU A 64 -9.27 -1.12 1.57
N GLU A 65 -10.31 -0.32 1.53
CA GLU A 65 -11.68 -0.75 1.78
C GLU A 65 -12.04 -1.99 0.95
N PRO A 66 -12.64 -3.04 1.56
CA PRO A 66 -13.16 -4.19 0.83
C PRO A 66 -14.19 -3.77 -0.22
N CYS A 67 -14.03 -4.21 -1.46
CA CYS A 67 -14.94 -3.83 -2.54
C CYS A 67 -16.40 -4.21 -2.23
N PHE A 68 -17.33 -3.35 -2.68
CA PHE A 68 -18.77 -3.52 -2.47
C PHE A 68 -19.49 -4.06 -3.71
N HIS A 69 -18.87 -3.94 -4.88
CA HIS A 69 -19.43 -4.40 -6.15
C HIS A 69 -18.97 -5.81 -6.49
N ASP A 70 -19.83 -6.55 -7.16
CA ASP A 70 -19.48 -7.81 -7.81
C ASP A 70 -18.74 -7.53 -9.12
N ASP A 71 -17.65 -8.24 -9.35
CA ASP A 71 -16.89 -8.18 -10.60
C ASP A 71 -16.68 -9.62 -11.11
N THR A 72 -15.46 -10.14 -11.12
CA THR A 72 -15.16 -11.55 -11.45
C THR A 72 -15.46 -12.50 -10.29
N SER A 73 -15.66 -11.97 -9.09
CA SER A 73 -16.04 -12.67 -7.86
C SER A 73 -17.03 -11.82 -7.06
N PRO A 74 -17.79 -12.42 -6.11
CA PRO A 74 -18.63 -11.64 -5.20
C PRO A 74 -17.85 -10.57 -4.45
N SER A 75 -18.56 -9.57 -3.93
CA SER A 75 -17.98 -8.46 -3.17
C SER A 75 -17.11 -8.95 -2.00
N CYS A 76 -15.91 -8.37 -1.84
CA CYS A 76 -15.03 -8.70 -0.72
C CYS A 76 -15.68 -8.36 0.64
N ALA A 77 -16.52 -7.32 0.70
CA ALA A 77 -17.24 -6.98 1.91
C ALA A 77 -18.22 -8.09 2.31
N ILE A 78 -18.91 -8.73 1.35
CA ILE A 78 -19.74 -9.90 1.60
C ILE A 78 -18.89 -11.08 2.04
N ALA A 79 -17.77 -11.35 1.36
CA ALA A 79 -16.89 -12.45 1.74
C ALA A 79 -16.31 -12.31 3.16
N VAL A 80 -16.08 -11.08 3.65
CA VAL A 80 -15.71 -10.82 5.05
C VAL A 80 -16.83 -11.27 6.00
N LEU A 81 -18.09 -10.97 5.69
CA LEU A 81 -19.25 -11.35 6.52
C LEU A 81 -19.46 -12.87 6.59
N GLU A 82 -18.96 -13.61 5.61
CA GLU A 82 -19.01 -15.09 5.62
C GLU A 82 -17.92 -15.70 6.53
N THR A 83 -17.03 -14.89 7.10
CA THR A 83 -16.01 -15.33 8.06
C THR A 83 -16.46 -15.08 9.50
N ASN A 84 -15.68 -15.61 10.46
CA ASN A 84 -15.92 -15.37 11.89
C ASN A 84 -15.19 -14.11 12.41
N VAL A 85 -14.49 -13.33 11.54
CA VAL A 85 -13.74 -12.16 11.99
C VAL A 85 -14.69 -11.08 12.53
N GLN A 86 -14.32 -10.48 13.67
CA GLN A 86 -15.10 -9.40 14.29
C GLN A 86 -14.38 -8.04 14.22
N ASN A 87 -13.06 -8.04 14.14
CA ASN A 87 -12.26 -6.82 14.18
C ASN A 87 -11.55 -6.59 12.85
N ILE A 88 -11.77 -5.41 12.26
CA ILE A 88 -11.22 -5.05 10.95
C ILE A 88 -10.56 -3.68 11.04
N VAL A 89 -9.34 -3.59 10.52
CA VAL A 89 -8.61 -2.33 10.36
C VAL A 89 -8.40 -2.08 8.87
N VAL A 90 -9.02 -1.04 8.36
CA VAL A 90 -8.95 -0.62 6.96
C VAL A 90 -7.94 0.51 6.81
N GLY A 91 -7.07 0.44 5.81
CA GLY A 91 -6.06 1.46 5.55
C GLY A 91 -6.64 2.76 5.03
N ASP A 92 -7.58 2.69 4.10
CA ASP A 92 -8.29 3.84 3.53
C ASP A 92 -9.64 3.45 2.95
N ILE A 93 -10.53 4.46 2.81
CA ILE A 93 -11.75 4.35 2.02
C ILE A 93 -11.38 4.30 0.53
N ASP A 94 -12.04 3.42 -0.24
CA ASP A 94 -11.82 3.33 -1.68
C ASP A 94 -12.42 4.56 -2.39
N ARG A 95 -11.66 5.13 -3.32
CA ARG A 95 -12.13 6.24 -4.17
C ARG A 95 -13.00 5.78 -5.35
N ASP A 96 -13.14 4.48 -5.57
CA ASP A 96 -14.05 3.95 -6.59
C ASP A 96 -15.50 4.20 -6.15
N GLU A 97 -16.27 4.94 -6.96
CA GLU A 97 -17.67 5.33 -6.67
C GLU A 97 -18.59 4.10 -6.43
N ARG A 98 -18.21 2.93 -6.94
CA ARG A 98 -18.93 1.68 -6.71
C ARG A 98 -18.77 1.15 -5.29
N THR A 99 -17.67 1.48 -4.62
CA THR A 99 -17.30 1.08 -3.24
C THR A 99 -17.44 2.25 -2.27
N ASN A 100 -16.61 3.23 -2.31
CA ASN A 100 -16.58 4.52 -1.58
C ASN A 100 -17.40 4.58 -0.29
N GLY A 101 -16.95 3.88 0.73
CA GLY A 101 -17.57 3.81 2.06
C GLY A 101 -18.65 2.74 2.23
N LYS A 102 -19.21 2.19 1.13
CA LYS A 102 -20.33 1.23 1.17
C LYS A 102 -19.92 -0.13 1.76
N GLY A 103 -18.68 -0.57 1.47
CA GLY A 103 -18.11 -1.79 2.04
C GLY A 103 -17.99 -1.69 3.56
N ILE A 104 -17.42 -0.58 4.03
CA ILE A 104 -17.27 -0.29 5.46
C ILE A 104 -18.65 -0.17 6.14
N GLU A 105 -19.60 0.53 5.50
CA GLU A 105 -20.96 0.69 6.02
C GLU A 105 -21.66 -0.67 6.15
N LEU A 106 -21.56 -1.53 5.13
CA LEU A 106 -22.11 -2.89 5.18
C LEU A 106 -21.56 -3.68 6.38
N LEU A 107 -20.23 -3.64 6.58
CA LEU A 107 -19.59 -4.37 7.68
C LEU A 107 -20.05 -3.83 9.05
N LYS A 108 -20.11 -2.51 9.23
CA LYS A 108 -20.60 -1.87 10.47
C LYS A 108 -22.07 -2.17 10.75
N ASN A 109 -22.92 -2.17 9.73
CA ASN A 109 -24.35 -2.50 9.85
C ASN A 109 -24.58 -3.97 10.25
N ASN A 110 -23.60 -4.83 10.02
CA ASN A 110 -23.58 -6.22 10.49
C ASN A 110 -22.79 -6.41 11.80
N ASN A 111 -22.63 -5.35 12.59
CA ASN A 111 -22.03 -5.35 13.92
C ASN A 111 -20.52 -5.70 13.97
N LEU A 112 -19.77 -5.57 12.87
CA LEU A 112 -18.33 -5.73 12.90
C LEU A 112 -17.66 -4.45 13.40
N ASN A 113 -16.57 -4.60 14.14
CA ASN A 113 -15.76 -3.49 14.64
C ASN A 113 -14.80 -3.04 13.53
N VAL A 114 -15.14 -1.95 12.83
CA VAL A 114 -14.32 -1.43 11.73
C VAL A 114 -13.67 -0.10 12.11
N SER A 115 -12.34 -0.05 12.08
CA SER A 115 -11.55 1.17 12.21
C SER A 115 -10.82 1.51 10.91
N ILE A 116 -10.48 2.80 10.72
CA ILE A 116 -9.82 3.30 9.51
C ILE A 116 -8.55 4.05 9.96
N GLU A 117 -7.40 3.74 9.33
CA GLU A 117 -6.12 4.42 9.64
C GLU A 117 -5.94 5.72 8.87
N ASN A 118 -6.29 5.76 7.59
CA ASN A 118 -6.10 6.84 6.61
C ASN A 118 -4.65 7.03 6.13
N GLY A 119 -4.49 7.40 4.85
CA GLY A 119 -3.22 7.70 4.21
C GLY A 119 -2.45 6.50 3.67
N VAL A 120 -2.93 5.29 3.89
CA VAL A 120 -2.28 4.05 3.42
C VAL A 120 -2.36 3.94 1.90
N ASN A 121 -3.53 4.24 1.32
CA ASN A 121 -3.73 4.15 -0.12
C ASN A 121 -2.96 5.23 -0.88
N ASP A 122 -2.85 6.44 -0.34
CA ASP A 122 -2.06 7.51 -0.95
C ASP A 122 -0.57 7.16 -1.03
N PHE A 123 -0.07 6.42 -0.04
CA PHE A 123 1.28 5.90 -0.05
C PHE A 123 1.44 4.70 -1.01
N LEU A 124 0.53 3.73 -0.95
CA LEU A 124 0.65 2.46 -1.67
C LEU A 124 0.28 2.58 -3.15
N ASN A 125 -0.71 3.41 -3.46
CA ASN A 125 -1.27 3.63 -4.80
C ASN A 125 -1.36 5.13 -5.12
N PRO A 126 -0.23 5.85 -5.22
CA PRO A 126 -0.25 7.29 -5.47
C PRO A 126 -0.97 7.60 -6.78
N GLY A 127 -1.94 8.51 -6.73
CA GLY A 127 -2.74 8.91 -7.89
C GLY A 127 -3.90 7.97 -8.24
N TYR A 128 -4.13 6.88 -7.49
CA TYR A 128 -5.25 5.97 -7.74
C TYR A 128 -6.61 6.69 -7.72
N LYS A 129 -7.37 6.51 -8.83
CA LYS A 129 -8.71 7.14 -9.03
C LYS A 129 -8.72 8.67 -8.93
N ILE A 130 -7.58 9.33 -9.02
CA ILE A 130 -7.54 10.79 -9.22
C ILE A 130 -7.78 11.05 -10.70
N LYS A 131 -8.95 11.62 -11.04
CA LYS A 131 -9.30 12.01 -12.40
C LYS A 131 -8.44 13.21 -12.81
N ASN A 132 -7.34 12.96 -13.50
CA ASN A 132 -6.45 14.00 -14.01
C ASN A 132 -5.75 13.51 -15.27
N ASP A 133 -5.71 14.37 -16.29
CA ASP A 133 -5.00 14.13 -17.56
C ASP A 133 -3.48 14.36 -17.42
N LYS A 134 -3.02 14.75 -16.22
CA LYS A 134 -1.61 15.04 -15.93
C LYS A 134 -1.01 13.98 -15.02
N PRO A 135 0.32 13.75 -15.11
CA PRO A 135 1.01 12.88 -14.18
C PRO A 135 0.80 13.30 -12.72
N TYR A 136 0.61 12.32 -11.83
CA TYR A 136 0.62 12.56 -10.40
C TYR A 136 2.07 12.74 -9.93
N LEU A 137 2.39 13.89 -9.34
CA LEU A 137 3.76 14.25 -8.96
C LEU A 137 3.93 14.21 -7.45
N ILE A 138 4.97 13.53 -7.00
CA ILE A 138 5.38 13.47 -5.59
C ILE A 138 6.74 14.14 -5.45
N GLY A 139 6.80 15.22 -4.68
CA GLY A 139 8.05 15.86 -4.28
C GLY A 139 8.61 15.20 -3.02
N LYS A 140 9.87 14.67 -3.07
CA LYS A 140 10.57 14.13 -1.92
C LYS A 140 11.87 14.90 -1.69
N VAL A 141 12.04 15.42 -0.49
CA VAL A 141 13.28 16.09 -0.07
C VAL A 141 13.74 15.52 1.27
N ALA A 142 15.06 15.36 1.46
CA ALA A 142 15.67 15.04 2.74
C ALA A 142 16.34 16.30 3.30
N THR A 143 15.96 16.70 4.52
CA THR A 143 16.53 17.89 5.18
C THR A 143 16.99 17.53 6.60
N SER A 144 17.97 18.26 7.09
CA SER A 144 18.27 18.34 8.53
C SER A 144 17.23 19.20 9.26
N GLY A 145 17.27 19.25 10.59
CA GLY A 145 16.35 20.07 11.38
C GLY A 145 16.47 21.58 11.13
N ASP A 146 17.61 22.02 10.61
CA ASP A 146 17.91 23.41 10.16
C ASP A 146 17.74 23.59 8.64
N HIS A 147 16.98 22.68 7.99
CA HIS A 147 16.62 22.72 6.56
C HIS A 147 17.79 22.60 5.57
N ILE A 148 18.93 22.10 5.99
CA ILE A 148 20.06 21.83 5.10
C ILE A 148 19.79 20.54 4.32
N ILE A 149 19.98 20.58 3.00
CA ILE A 149 19.77 19.44 2.08
C ILE A 149 21.06 18.72 1.68
N TYR A 150 22.22 19.30 2.01
CA TYR A 150 23.54 18.77 1.67
C TYR A 150 24.52 18.94 2.83
N ASN A 151 25.35 17.94 3.07
CA ASN A 151 26.41 17.99 4.07
C ASN A 151 27.65 17.26 3.55
N GLU A 152 28.76 17.93 3.41
CA GLU A 152 30.03 17.35 2.91
C GLU A 152 30.58 16.21 3.76
N LYS A 153 30.28 16.22 5.06
CA LYS A 153 30.80 15.24 6.03
C LYS A 153 29.89 14.00 6.17
N LYS A 154 28.63 14.08 5.70
CA LYS A 154 27.65 13.00 5.86
C LYS A 154 26.97 12.71 4.53
N LYS A 155 27.10 11.48 4.05
CA LYS A 155 26.43 11.01 2.84
C LYS A 155 24.90 11.03 2.94
N TYR A 156 24.35 10.77 4.12
CA TYR A 156 22.90 10.76 4.38
C TYR A 156 22.57 11.72 5.51
N ILE A 157 21.57 12.56 5.31
CA ILE A 157 21.04 13.50 6.30
C ILE A 157 20.02 12.81 7.21
N THR A 158 19.23 11.87 6.65
CA THR A 158 18.19 11.14 7.34
C THR A 158 18.68 9.78 7.86
N ASN A 159 17.97 9.22 8.84
CA ASN A 159 18.28 7.92 9.42
C ASN A 159 17.97 6.73 8.48
N LYS A 160 18.28 5.53 8.93
CA LYS A 160 18.07 4.29 8.16
C LYS A 160 16.60 4.04 7.84
N ASP A 161 15.69 4.30 8.77
CA ASP A 161 14.25 4.07 8.58
C ASP A 161 13.67 4.99 7.49
N SER A 162 14.08 6.26 7.49
CA SER A 162 13.70 7.23 6.43
C SER A 162 14.25 6.83 5.06
N LEU A 163 15.44 6.23 5.01
CA LEU A 163 16.00 5.69 3.76
C LEU A 163 15.19 4.48 3.27
N GLU A 164 14.77 3.58 4.17
CA GLU A 164 13.93 2.44 3.86
C GLU A 164 12.57 2.89 3.31
N ILE A 165 11.89 3.83 3.98
CA ILE A 165 10.64 4.44 3.50
C ILE A 165 10.81 5.06 2.10
N THR A 166 11.95 5.71 1.84
CA THR A 166 12.27 6.25 0.50
C THR A 166 12.34 5.15 -0.56
N HIS A 167 12.84 3.97 -0.22
CA HIS A 167 12.84 2.82 -1.12
C HIS A 167 11.45 2.25 -1.36
N TYR A 168 10.60 2.16 -0.32
CA TYR A 168 9.20 1.78 -0.49
C TYR A 168 8.45 2.78 -1.37
N LEU A 169 8.59 4.09 -1.13
CA LEU A 169 7.99 5.12 -1.98
C LEU A 169 8.47 4.99 -3.44
N ARG A 170 9.74 4.67 -3.67
CA ARG A 170 10.27 4.44 -5.02
C ARG A 170 9.65 3.22 -5.70
N ALA A 171 9.26 2.20 -4.95
CA ALA A 171 8.58 1.01 -5.47
C ALA A 171 7.10 1.29 -5.87
N THR A 172 6.50 2.41 -5.42
CA THR A 172 5.10 2.76 -5.75
C THR A 172 4.96 3.61 -7.00
N VAL A 173 6.03 4.22 -7.50
CA VAL A 173 5.99 5.17 -8.62
C VAL A 173 6.48 4.54 -9.94
N ASP A 174 5.98 5.04 -11.06
CA ASP A 174 6.41 4.59 -12.38
C ASP A 174 7.76 5.17 -12.79
N SER A 175 8.08 6.38 -12.31
CA SER A 175 9.31 7.09 -12.68
C SER A 175 9.90 7.85 -11.49
N VAL A 176 11.24 7.95 -11.47
CA VAL A 176 11.98 8.83 -10.55
C VAL A 176 12.72 9.88 -11.36
N ILE A 177 12.42 11.15 -11.07
CA ILE A 177 12.97 12.29 -11.77
C ILE A 177 14.05 12.95 -10.92
N ILE A 178 15.20 13.21 -11.50
CA ILE A 178 16.31 13.95 -10.87
C ILE A 178 16.85 15.05 -11.80
N GLY A 179 17.47 16.05 -11.22
CA GLY A 179 18.21 17.08 -11.99
C GLY A 179 19.57 16.59 -12.49
N LYS A 180 20.09 17.21 -13.56
CA LYS A 180 21.39 16.94 -14.15
C LYS A 180 22.55 16.97 -13.12
N ASN A 181 22.54 17.95 -12.22
CA ASN A 181 23.60 18.09 -11.23
C ASN A 181 23.60 16.94 -10.20
N THR A 182 22.42 16.49 -9.78
CA THR A 182 22.28 15.30 -8.91
C THR A 182 22.88 14.06 -9.59
N LEU A 183 22.59 13.87 -10.90
CA LEU A 183 23.18 12.75 -11.64
C LEU A 183 24.73 12.84 -11.67
N LYS A 184 25.29 14.01 -11.92
CA LYS A 184 26.74 14.21 -12.03
C LYS A 184 27.48 14.05 -10.71
N ILE A 185 26.93 14.61 -9.63
CA ILE A 185 27.56 14.65 -8.31
C ILE A 185 27.34 13.34 -7.56
N ASP A 186 26.11 12.88 -7.44
CA ASP A 186 25.74 11.76 -6.59
C ASP A 186 25.80 10.41 -7.30
N LYS A 187 25.72 10.41 -8.64
CA LYS A 187 25.66 9.20 -9.48
C LYS A 187 24.70 8.13 -8.90
N PRO A 188 23.46 8.53 -8.59
CA PRO A 188 22.54 7.66 -7.87
C PRO A 188 22.07 6.50 -8.74
N LYS A 189 21.91 5.31 -8.14
CA LYS A 189 21.41 4.13 -8.86
C LYS A 189 19.92 4.23 -9.21
N LEU A 190 19.13 5.02 -8.48
CA LEU A 190 17.67 5.24 -8.64
C LEU A 190 16.78 3.97 -8.60
N ASN A 191 17.36 2.82 -8.31
CA ASN A 191 16.63 1.55 -8.16
C ASN A 191 16.11 1.34 -6.73
N VAL A 192 15.19 0.38 -6.58
CA VAL A 192 14.73 -0.12 -5.29
C VAL A 192 15.79 -1.08 -4.74
N ARG A 193 16.13 -0.95 -3.46
CA ARG A 193 17.10 -1.80 -2.74
C ARG A 193 16.53 -2.11 -1.36
N LEU A 194 15.68 -3.12 -1.32
CA LEU A 194 15.06 -3.69 -0.14
C LEU A 194 15.37 -5.19 -0.10
N ASP A 195 14.90 -5.86 0.92
CA ASP A 195 15.09 -7.29 1.18
C ASP A 195 14.34 -8.23 0.22
N TYR A 196 13.50 -7.68 -0.65
CA TYR A 196 12.73 -8.42 -1.65
C TYR A 196 12.85 -7.76 -3.03
N GLU A 197 12.52 -8.51 -4.09
CA GLU A 197 12.48 -7.98 -5.45
C GLU A 197 11.22 -7.14 -5.67
N TYR A 198 11.40 -5.89 -6.06
CA TYR A 198 10.33 -4.92 -6.34
C TYR A 198 10.48 -4.36 -7.74
N LYS A 199 9.37 -3.88 -8.32
CA LYS A 199 9.40 -3.12 -9.57
C LYS A 199 10.30 -1.90 -9.42
N ASN A 200 11.24 -1.72 -10.35
CA ASN A 200 12.06 -0.52 -10.40
C ASN A 200 11.37 0.56 -11.23
N PRO A 201 11.37 1.81 -10.77
CA PRO A 201 10.86 2.93 -11.55
C PRO A 201 11.80 3.27 -12.72
N GLN A 202 11.24 3.87 -13.77
CA GLN A 202 12.01 4.42 -14.88
C GLN A 202 12.79 5.67 -14.43
N PRO A 203 14.13 5.70 -14.53
CA PRO A 203 14.89 6.90 -14.21
C PRO A 203 14.74 7.96 -15.30
N VAL A 204 14.50 9.20 -14.90
CA VAL A 204 14.37 10.37 -15.79
C VAL A 204 15.31 11.47 -15.30
N VAL A 205 16.03 12.10 -16.22
CA VAL A 205 16.94 13.21 -15.91
C VAL A 205 16.49 14.49 -16.60
N LEU A 206 16.28 15.55 -15.83
CA LEU A 206 16.03 16.89 -16.36
C LEU A 206 17.37 17.58 -16.64
N TRP A 207 17.55 18.06 -17.89
CA TRP A 207 18.76 18.71 -18.41
C TRP A 207 18.68 20.23 -18.32
#